data_023c82d18798e3847b790bf49cbb9db9
#
_entry.id   023c82d18798e3847b790bf49cbb9db9
#
_cell.length_a   1.000
_cell.length_b   1.000
_cell.length_c   1.000
_cell.angle_alpha   90.00
_cell.angle_beta   90.00
_cell.angle_gamma   90.00
#
_symmetry.space_group_name_H-M   'P 1'
#
loop_
_entity.id
_entity.type
_entity.pdbx_description
1 polymer ?
#
loop_
_entity_poly.entity_id
_entity_poly.type
_entity_poly.pdbx_seq_one_letter_code
_entity_poly.pdbx_strand_id
1 'polypeptide(L)'
;MAKRKRRLEMKTPEEVIAARRRLLANRQEVISFFSRLILLALLFWILFGVVFGIKPMSNEDMAPRICAGDLMLFYRLDKNLRSSEVAVFKKDGKWYTGRIVAQGGDSVEITEDAELKVNGSIVIENDIYYKTPKYEDYVSYPLTLADDEYFILCDYREGAKDSRYFGPICGNEIKGKVITLIRRSGI
;
A
#
# COMPACT_ATOMS: atom_id res chain seq x y z
N MET A 1 65.39 -44.39 2.32
CA MET A 1 64.51 -43.28 2.82
C MET A 1 64.98 -41.96 2.23
N ALA A 2 64.37 -41.49 1.14
CA ALA A 2 64.72 -40.24 0.47
C ALA A 2 63.84 -39.12 0.96
N LYS A 3 64.36 -38.22 1.80
CA LYS A 3 63.69 -36.98 2.18
C LYS A 3 63.60 -36.09 0.95
N ARG A 4 62.39 -35.98 0.39
CA ARG A 4 62.04 -35.05 -0.69
C ARG A 4 62.13 -33.62 -0.15
N LYS A 5 63.27 -32.94 -0.36
CA LYS A 5 63.42 -31.53 -0.11
C LYS A 5 62.44 -30.78 -1.01
N ARG A 6 61.32 -30.26 -0.47
CA ARG A 6 60.52 -29.24 -1.14
C ARG A 6 61.40 -28.02 -1.33
N ARG A 7 61.88 -27.81 -2.56
CA ARG A 7 62.49 -26.55 -3.01
C ARG A 7 61.42 -25.46 -2.81
N LEU A 8 61.66 -24.56 -1.88
CA LEU A 8 60.89 -23.30 -1.79
C LEU A 8 61.23 -22.54 -3.08
N GLU A 9 60.34 -22.63 -4.07
CA GLU A 9 60.41 -21.77 -5.26
C GLU A 9 60.27 -20.35 -4.78
N MET A 10 61.36 -19.59 -4.76
CA MET A 10 61.31 -18.16 -4.50
C MET A 10 60.62 -17.53 -5.69
N LYS A 11 59.37 -17.01 -5.47
CA LYS A 11 58.64 -16.29 -6.48
C LYS A 11 59.42 -15.07 -6.93
N THR A 12 59.48 -14.84 -8.22
CA THR A 12 60.14 -13.64 -8.75
C THR A 12 59.41 -12.38 -8.24
N PRO A 13 60.11 -11.25 -8.12
CA PRO A 13 59.46 -9.99 -7.68
C PRO A 13 58.24 -9.64 -8.53
N GLU A 14 58.26 -9.95 -9.81
CA GLU A 14 57.14 -9.72 -10.74
C GLU A 14 55.94 -10.59 -10.44
N GLU A 15 56.12 -11.86 -10.07
CA GLU A 15 55.04 -12.76 -9.67
C GLU A 15 54.40 -12.33 -8.37
N VAL A 16 55.17 -11.81 -7.41
CA VAL A 16 54.65 -11.28 -6.16
C VAL A 16 53.82 -10.03 -6.40
N ILE A 17 54.31 -9.13 -7.25
CA ILE A 17 53.60 -7.92 -7.66
C ILE A 17 52.28 -8.26 -8.37
N ALA A 18 52.35 -9.20 -9.34
CA ALA A 18 51.16 -9.64 -10.08
C ALA A 18 50.11 -10.30 -9.17
N ALA A 19 50.55 -11.16 -8.25
CA ALA A 19 49.64 -11.76 -7.26
C ALA A 19 48.99 -10.72 -6.35
N ARG A 20 49.74 -9.71 -5.91
CA ARG A 20 49.22 -8.63 -5.08
C ARG A 20 48.22 -7.72 -5.81
N ARG A 21 48.51 -7.43 -7.09
CA ARG A 21 47.57 -6.72 -7.98
C ARG A 21 46.26 -7.48 -8.17
N ARG A 22 46.29 -8.80 -8.39
CA ARG A 22 45.11 -9.65 -8.51
C ARG A 22 44.30 -9.67 -7.24
N LEU A 23 44.91 -9.76 -6.07
CA LEU A 23 44.22 -9.72 -4.77
C LEU A 23 43.54 -8.37 -4.55
N LEU A 24 44.18 -7.26 -4.92
CA LEU A 24 43.59 -5.92 -4.79
C LEU A 24 42.43 -5.72 -5.77
N ALA A 25 42.58 -6.20 -7.03
CA ALA A 25 41.51 -6.16 -8.02
C ALA A 25 40.28 -6.95 -7.55
N ASN A 26 40.49 -8.20 -7.10
CA ASN A 26 39.42 -9.03 -6.56
C ASN A 26 38.72 -8.36 -5.36
N ARG A 27 39.49 -7.72 -4.47
CA ARG A 27 38.90 -6.99 -3.33
C ARG A 27 38.07 -5.82 -3.80
N GLN A 28 38.49 -5.05 -4.78
CA GLN A 28 37.72 -3.94 -5.34
C GLN A 28 36.44 -4.43 -6.02
N GLU A 29 36.50 -5.53 -6.77
CA GLU A 29 35.33 -6.14 -7.41
C GLU A 29 34.29 -6.59 -6.35
N VAL A 30 34.76 -7.26 -5.30
CA VAL A 30 33.89 -7.68 -4.19
C VAL A 30 33.26 -6.48 -3.50
N ILE A 31 34.02 -5.43 -3.17
CA ILE A 31 33.48 -4.21 -2.57
C ILE A 31 32.46 -3.54 -3.49
N SER A 32 32.77 -3.43 -4.79
CA SER A 32 31.87 -2.88 -5.79
C SER A 32 30.59 -3.69 -5.95
N PHE A 33 30.66 -5.01 -5.89
CA PHE A 33 29.49 -5.87 -5.90
C PHE A 33 28.58 -5.62 -4.68
N PHE A 34 29.15 -5.64 -3.48
CA PHE A 34 28.36 -5.39 -2.26
C PHE A 34 27.81 -3.97 -2.20
N SER A 35 28.57 -2.96 -2.67
CA SER A 35 28.06 -1.59 -2.70
C SER A 35 26.85 -1.44 -3.64
N ARG A 36 26.88 -2.10 -4.80
CA ARG A 36 25.72 -2.13 -5.71
C ARG A 36 24.54 -2.89 -5.12
N LEU A 37 24.78 -3.99 -4.42
CA LEU A 37 23.74 -4.75 -3.74
C LEU A 37 23.07 -3.93 -2.63
N ILE A 38 23.86 -3.22 -1.82
CA ILE A 38 23.34 -2.33 -0.78
C ILE A 38 22.52 -1.19 -1.40
N LEU A 39 23.01 -0.59 -2.49
CA LEU A 39 22.28 0.47 -3.19
C LEU A 39 20.94 -0.03 -3.75
N LEU A 40 20.93 -1.23 -4.32
CA LEU A 40 19.72 -1.87 -4.81
C LEU A 40 18.75 -2.17 -3.67
N ALA A 41 19.24 -2.72 -2.56
CA ALA A 41 18.42 -2.98 -1.36
C ALA A 41 17.83 -1.69 -0.79
N LEU A 42 18.61 -0.60 -0.75
CA LEU A 42 18.14 0.71 -0.32
C LEU A 42 17.06 1.25 -1.26
N LEU A 43 17.23 1.10 -2.57
CA LEU A 43 16.23 1.49 -3.56
C LEU A 43 14.92 0.73 -3.36
N PHE A 44 14.98 -0.59 -3.17
CA PHE A 44 13.79 -1.39 -2.87
C PHE A 44 13.13 -0.99 -1.55
N TRP A 45 13.94 -0.70 -0.53
CA TRP A 45 13.41 -0.24 0.76
C TRP A 45 12.68 1.10 0.63
N ILE A 46 13.23 2.07 -0.11
CA ILE A 46 12.56 3.35 -0.39
C ILE A 46 11.28 3.11 -1.19
N LEU A 47 11.35 2.30 -2.25
CA LEU A 47 10.22 2.05 -3.14
C LEU A 47 9.03 1.43 -2.40
N PHE A 48 9.25 0.35 -1.64
CA PHE A 48 8.19 -0.39 -0.96
C PHE A 48 7.97 0.02 0.51
N GLY A 49 8.91 0.71 1.12
CA GLY A 49 8.75 1.26 2.47
C GLY A 49 8.09 2.63 2.51
N VAL A 50 8.48 3.51 1.56
CA VAL A 50 8.04 4.92 1.56
C VAL A 50 7.00 5.19 0.48
N VAL A 51 7.27 4.79 -0.78
CA VAL A 51 6.46 5.19 -1.94
C VAL A 51 5.22 4.32 -2.08
N PHE A 52 5.39 3.02 -2.05
CA PHE A 52 4.31 2.06 -2.22
C PHE A 52 4.08 1.23 -0.95
N GLY A 53 2.91 0.65 -0.86
CA GLY A 53 2.60 -0.36 0.11
C GLY A 53 1.90 -1.53 -0.55
N ILE A 54 2.12 -2.72 -0.02
CA ILE A 54 1.42 -3.93 -0.45
C ILE A 54 0.68 -4.49 0.75
N LYS A 55 -0.60 -4.82 0.57
CA LYS A 55 -1.42 -5.41 1.62
C LYS A 55 -2.43 -6.37 1.03
N PRO A 56 -2.60 -7.57 1.62
CA PRO A 56 -3.71 -8.44 1.26
C PRO A 56 -5.04 -7.88 1.80
N MET A 57 -6.11 -8.03 1.02
CA MET A 57 -7.47 -7.83 1.51
C MET A 57 -7.83 -8.98 2.46
N SER A 58 -8.29 -8.64 3.65
CA SER A 58 -8.51 -9.62 4.73
C SER A 58 -9.94 -10.12 4.84
N ASN A 59 -10.89 -9.42 4.20
CA ASN A 59 -12.33 -9.68 4.29
C ASN A 59 -13.01 -9.40 2.94
N GLU A 60 -14.33 -9.55 2.90
CA GLU A 60 -15.14 -9.34 1.70
C GLU A 60 -15.82 -7.95 1.65
N ASP A 61 -15.39 -7.01 2.48
CA ASP A 61 -16.04 -5.69 2.59
C ASP A 61 -16.01 -4.88 1.29
N MET A 62 -15.12 -5.22 0.36
CA MET A 62 -14.99 -4.58 -0.96
C MET A 62 -15.43 -5.49 -2.12
N ALA A 63 -16.14 -6.60 -1.81
CA ALA A 63 -16.68 -7.47 -2.84
C ALA A 63 -17.77 -6.74 -3.67
N PRO A 64 -17.91 -7.08 -4.95
CA PRO A 64 -17.22 -8.16 -5.69
C PRO A 64 -15.89 -7.71 -6.34
N ARG A 65 -15.55 -6.43 -6.28
CA ARG A 65 -14.36 -5.90 -6.98
C ARG A 65 -13.04 -6.29 -6.36
N ILE A 66 -12.97 -6.28 -5.04
CA ILE A 66 -11.79 -6.67 -4.27
C ILE A 66 -12.25 -7.73 -3.27
N CYS A 67 -11.77 -8.94 -3.43
CA CYS A 67 -12.14 -10.07 -2.60
C CYS A 67 -11.05 -10.42 -1.60
N ALA A 68 -11.41 -11.17 -0.58
CA ALA A 68 -10.45 -11.67 0.40
C ALA A 68 -9.30 -12.44 -0.27
N GLY A 69 -8.07 -12.10 0.09
CA GLY A 69 -6.86 -12.70 -0.49
C GLY A 69 -6.26 -11.95 -1.68
N ASP A 70 -6.98 -11.01 -2.30
CA ASP A 70 -6.41 -10.13 -3.31
C ASP A 70 -5.29 -9.28 -2.71
N LEU A 71 -4.18 -9.10 -3.43
CA LEU A 71 -3.11 -8.20 -3.03
C LEU A 71 -3.34 -6.81 -3.61
N MET A 72 -3.46 -5.83 -2.76
CA MET A 72 -3.58 -4.43 -3.11
C MET A 72 -2.22 -3.76 -3.10
N LEU A 73 -1.80 -3.19 -4.23
CA LEU A 73 -0.70 -2.24 -4.31
C LEU A 73 -1.27 -0.84 -4.15
N PHE A 74 -0.81 -0.09 -3.16
CA PHE A 74 -1.27 1.26 -2.90
C PHE A 74 -0.11 2.26 -2.87
N TYR A 75 -0.39 3.48 -3.35
CA TYR A 75 0.56 4.59 -3.41
C TYR A 75 0.35 5.52 -2.22
N ARG A 76 1.42 5.80 -1.48
CA ARG A 76 1.37 6.52 -0.20
C ARG A 76 1.51 8.02 -0.31
N LEU A 77 2.12 8.52 -1.37
CA LEU A 77 2.50 9.93 -1.49
C LEU A 77 1.41 10.80 -2.13
N ASP A 78 0.36 10.20 -2.68
CA ASP A 78 -0.77 10.96 -3.21
C ASP A 78 -1.62 11.51 -2.06
N LYS A 79 -1.74 12.82 -2.02
CA LYS A 79 -2.58 13.54 -1.05
C LYS A 79 -3.86 14.08 -1.68
N ASN A 80 -3.98 14.06 -3.01
CA ASN A 80 -5.16 14.52 -3.74
C ASN A 80 -6.08 13.33 -4.06
N LEU A 81 -6.72 12.80 -3.03
CA LEU A 81 -7.65 11.70 -3.16
C LEU A 81 -8.99 12.20 -3.70
N ARG A 82 -9.54 11.50 -4.67
CA ARG A 82 -10.78 11.88 -5.37
C ARG A 82 -11.91 10.90 -5.08
N SER A 83 -13.13 11.37 -5.25
CA SER A 83 -14.30 10.49 -5.24
C SER A 83 -14.14 9.32 -6.22
N SER A 84 -14.68 8.17 -5.87
CA SER A 84 -14.58 6.87 -6.55
C SER A 84 -13.24 6.15 -6.44
N GLU A 85 -12.19 6.76 -5.87
CA GLU A 85 -10.92 6.07 -5.62
C GLU A 85 -10.99 5.17 -4.40
N VAL A 86 -10.26 4.05 -4.45
CA VAL A 86 -10.16 3.12 -3.30
C VAL A 86 -8.96 3.50 -2.46
N ALA A 87 -9.19 3.68 -1.17
CA ALA A 87 -8.15 4.04 -0.20
C ALA A 87 -7.97 2.94 0.86
N VAL A 88 -6.73 2.79 1.32
CA VAL A 88 -6.39 2.01 2.50
C VAL A 88 -6.17 2.98 3.65
N PHE A 89 -6.86 2.79 4.75
CA PHE A 89 -6.77 3.65 5.93
C PHE A 89 -6.61 2.86 7.23
N LYS A 90 -6.25 3.55 8.30
CA LYS A 90 -6.05 2.92 9.60
C LYS A 90 -6.87 3.67 10.64
N LYS A 91 -7.81 2.98 11.27
CA LYS A 91 -8.67 3.49 12.35
C LYS A 91 -8.52 2.59 13.58
N ASP A 92 -8.33 3.17 14.76
CA ASP A 92 -8.18 2.45 16.03
C ASP A 92 -7.15 1.30 15.98
N GLY A 93 -6.01 1.55 15.31
CA GLY A 93 -4.95 0.56 15.16
C GLY A 93 -5.21 -0.52 14.11
N LYS A 94 -6.40 -0.62 13.53
CA LYS A 94 -6.78 -1.62 12.52
C LYS A 94 -6.76 -1.03 11.11
N TRP A 95 -6.51 -1.90 10.14
CA TRP A 95 -6.48 -1.52 8.73
C TRP A 95 -7.83 -1.80 8.10
N TYR A 96 -8.27 -0.83 7.29
CA TYR A 96 -9.50 -0.90 6.52
C TYR A 96 -9.22 -0.50 5.07
N THR A 97 -10.13 -0.88 4.20
CA THR A 97 -10.11 -0.49 2.78
C THR A 97 -11.52 -0.07 2.40
N GLY A 98 -11.64 1.01 1.66
CA GLY A 98 -12.95 1.50 1.22
C GLY A 98 -12.81 2.49 0.07
N ARG A 99 -13.95 2.85 -0.51
CA ARG A 99 -14.07 3.80 -1.61
C ARG A 99 -14.41 5.18 -1.07
N ILE A 100 -13.69 6.18 -1.53
CA ILE A 100 -13.98 7.58 -1.21
C ILE A 100 -15.23 7.98 -1.98
N VAL A 101 -16.25 8.45 -1.26
CA VAL A 101 -17.50 8.93 -1.85
C VAL A 101 -17.67 10.44 -1.74
N ALA A 102 -17.03 11.05 -0.73
CA ALA A 102 -17.01 12.49 -0.53
C ALA A 102 -15.71 12.94 0.14
N GLN A 103 -15.37 14.22 0.01
CA GLN A 103 -14.13 14.83 0.51
C GLN A 103 -14.44 16.18 1.19
N GLY A 104 -13.43 16.78 1.78
CA GLY A 104 -13.57 18.04 2.51
C GLY A 104 -14.38 19.10 1.78
N GLY A 105 -15.32 19.73 2.51
CA GLY A 105 -16.28 20.68 2.00
C GLY A 105 -17.58 20.06 1.47
N ASP A 106 -17.61 18.76 1.19
CA ASP A 106 -18.83 18.09 0.73
C ASP A 106 -19.81 17.85 1.89
N SER A 107 -21.10 17.89 1.58
CA SER A 107 -22.18 17.47 2.48
C SER A 107 -22.65 16.07 2.08
N VAL A 108 -22.68 15.17 3.05
CA VAL A 108 -23.10 13.77 2.87
C VAL A 108 -24.42 13.53 3.57
N GLU A 109 -25.35 12.91 2.88
CA GLU A 109 -26.64 12.48 3.44
C GLU A 109 -26.91 11.04 2.99
N ILE A 110 -27.42 10.23 3.91
CA ILE A 110 -28.01 8.94 3.58
C ILE A 110 -29.50 9.04 3.89
N THR A 111 -30.35 8.77 2.92
CA THR A 111 -31.81 8.89 3.04
C THR A 111 -32.41 7.68 3.78
N GLU A 112 -33.70 7.80 4.16
CA GLU A 112 -34.44 6.66 4.75
C GLU A 112 -34.62 5.51 3.74
N ASP A 113 -34.58 5.81 2.43
CA ASP A 113 -34.63 4.81 1.35
C ASP A 113 -33.28 4.16 1.09
N ALA A 114 -32.26 4.45 1.93
CA ALA A 114 -30.89 3.97 1.82
C ALA A 114 -30.18 4.44 0.53
N GLU A 115 -30.46 5.66 0.09
CA GLU A 115 -29.76 6.32 -1.01
C GLU A 115 -28.68 7.26 -0.47
N LEU A 116 -27.52 7.23 -1.10
CA LEU A 116 -26.40 8.14 -0.81
C LEU A 116 -26.58 9.44 -1.60
N LYS A 117 -26.53 10.57 -0.91
CA LYS A 117 -26.47 11.90 -1.54
C LYS A 117 -25.19 12.61 -1.12
N VAL A 118 -24.59 13.30 -2.08
CA VAL A 118 -23.47 14.21 -1.88
C VAL A 118 -23.85 15.57 -2.47
N ASN A 119 -23.73 16.61 -1.66
CA ASN A 119 -24.14 17.97 -2.02
C ASN A 119 -25.58 18.05 -2.53
N GLY A 120 -26.49 17.29 -1.90
CA GLY A 120 -27.90 17.22 -2.25
C GLY A 120 -28.26 16.39 -3.48
N SER A 121 -27.27 15.89 -4.22
CA SER A 121 -27.49 15.07 -5.41
C SER A 121 -27.30 13.59 -5.10
N ILE A 122 -28.18 12.72 -5.63
CA ILE A 122 -28.05 11.27 -5.51
C ILE A 122 -26.78 10.82 -6.26
N VAL A 123 -25.93 10.07 -5.57
CA VAL A 123 -24.72 9.49 -6.15
C VAL A 123 -25.08 8.19 -6.86
N ILE A 124 -24.86 8.16 -8.17
CA ILE A 124 -25.05 6.95 -8.96
C ILE A 124 -23.71 6.21 -9.05
N GLU A 125 -23.63 5.07 -8.42
CA GLU A 125 -22.43 4.22 -8.41
C GLU A 125 -22.69 2.99 -9.30
N ASN A 126 -22.18 3.00 -10.54
CA ASN A 126 -22.46 1.97 -11.54
C ASN A 126 -22.03 0.54 -11.16
N ASP A 127 -21.11 0.45 -10.20
CA ASP A 127 -20.47 -0.80 -9.79
C ASP A 127 -20.86 -1.25 -8.37
N ILE A 128 -21.73 -0.50 -7.71
CA ILE A 128 -22.25 -0.83 -6.38
C ILE A 128 -23.68 -1.31 -6.52
N TYR A 129 -23.92 -2.55 -6.16
CA TYR A 129 -25.23 -3.21 -6.34
C TYR A 129 -26.08 -3.18 -5.07
N TYR A 130 -25.55 -2.67 -3.99
CA TYR A 130 -26.20 -2.63 -2.68
C TYR A 130 -26.73 -1.23 -2.37
N LYS A 131 -27.86 -1.15 -1.72
CA LYS A 131 -28.32 0.08 -1.09
C LYS A 131 -27.35 0.48 0.03
N THR A 132 -27.31 1.76 0.36
CA THR A 132 -26.45 2.32 1.42
C THR A 132 -27.28 2.61 2.66
N PRO A 133 -27.52 1.63 3.56
CA PRO A 133 -28.30 1.87 4.77
C PRO A 133 -27.53 2.74 5.76
N LYS A 134 -28.27 3.57 6.51
CA LYS A 134 -27.73 4.22 7.71
C LYS A 134 -27.36 3.14 8.73
N TYR A 135 -26.35 3.44 9.54
CA TYR A 135 -26.13 2.73 10.80
C TYR A 135 -26.67 3.60 11.92
N GLU A 136 -27.66 3.11 12.64
CA GLU A 136 -28.29 3.83 13.74
C GLU A 136 -27.26 4.15 14.83
N ASP A 137 -27.38 5.35 15.42
CA ASP A 137 -26.61 5.81 16.58
C ASP A 137 -25.11 6.10 16.36
N TYR A 138 -24.56 5.97 15.14
CA TYR A 138 -23.14 6.23 14.90
C TYR A 138 -22.88 7.59 14.26
N VAL A 139 -23.60 7.96 13.21
CA VAL A 139 -23.39 9.19 12.45
C VAL A 139 -24.71 9.90 12.20
N SER A 140 -24.77 11.19 12.55
CA SER A 140 -25.92 12.04 12.24
C SER A 140 -25.81 12.63 10.84
N TYR A 141 -26.89 12.61 10.09
CA TYR A 141 -27.00 13.17 8.73
C TYR A 141 -28.00 14.32 8.68
N PRO A 142 -27.82 15.34 7.80
CA PRO A 142 -26.67 15.51 6.89
C PRO A 142 -25.39 15.88 7.65
N LEU A 143 -24.25 15.44 7.09
CA LEU A 143 -22.92 15.67 7.64
C LEU A 143 -22.08 16.47 6.65
N THR A 144 -21.49 17.58 7.07
CA THR A 144 -20.52 18.33 6.25
C THR A 144 -19.11 17.98 6.68
N LEU A 145 -18.28 17.62 5.72
CA LEU A 145 -16.88 17.22 5.94
C LEU A 145 -15.97 18.44 6.12
N ALA A 146 -15.08 18.38 7.09
CA ALA A 146 -13.98 19.36 7.22
C ALA A 146 -12.94 19.20 6.11
N ASP A 147 -12.08 20.18 5.91
CA ASP A 147 -11.15 20.25 4.76
C ASP A 147 -10.26 19.03 4.56
N ASP A 148 -9.81 18.37 5.63
CA ASP A 148 -8.95 17.16 5.58
C ASP A 148 -9.74 15.88 5.93
N GLU A 149 -11.03 15.87 5.68
CA GLU A 149 -11.89 14.73 5.96
C GLU A 149 -12.41 14.08 4.69
N TYR A 150 -12.59 12.78 4.76
CA TYR A 150 -13.11 11.95 3.69
C TYR A 150 -14.22 11.05 4.20
N PHE A 151 -15.28 10.90 3.42
CA PHE A 151 -16.29 9.90 3.68
C PHE A 151 -16.01 8.68 2.80
N ILE A 152 -15.69 7.57 3.46
CA ILE A 152 -15.21 6.34 2.81
C ILE A 152 -16.19 5.23 3.09
N LEU A 153 -16.71 4.60 2.05
CA LEU A 153 -17.63 3.48 2.13
C LEU A 153 -17.01 2.20 1.57
N CYS A 154 -17.38 1.08 2.14
CA CYS A 154 -17.07 -0.22 1.56
C CYS A 154 -18.00 -0.51 0.38
N ASP A 155 -17.53 -1.28 -0.62
CA ASP A 155 -18.35 -1.64 -1.78
C ASP A 155 -19.47 -2.62 -1.38
N TYR A 156 -19.19 -3.53 -0.44
CA TYR A 156 -20.22 -4.33 0.23
C TYR A 156 -20.90 -3.49 1.32
N ARG A 157 -22.05 -2.91 1.00
CA ARG A 157 -22.76 -1.93 1.87
C ARG A 157 -23.48 -2.55 3.06
N GLU A 158 -23.66 -3.85 3.07
CA GLU A 158 -24.39 -4.57 4.10
C GLU A 158 -23.44 -5.13 5.17
N GLY A 159 -23.33 -4.45 6.32
CA GLY A 159 -22.58 -4.93 7.47
C GLY A 159 -21.08 -4.57 7.53
N ALA A 160 -20.52 -3.92 6.52
CA ALA A 160 -19.11 -3.48 6.54
C ALA A 160 -18.88 -2.30 7.49
N LYS A 161 -17.69 -2.26 8.11
CA LYS A 161 -17.29 -1.13 8.97
C LYS A 161 -16.58 -0.06 8.16
N ASP A 162 -17.28 1.03 7.90
CA ASP A 162 -16.81 2.18 7.13
C ASP A 162 -17.21 3.50 7.81
N SER A 163 -17.22 4.62 7.07
CA SER A 163 -17.56 5.93 7.61
C SER A 163 -18.97 6.04 8.18
N ARG A 164 -19.87 5.14 7.87
CA ARG A 164 -21.18 5.07 8.53
C ARG A 164 -21.07 4.63 9.99
N TYR A 165 -19.99 3.93 10.32
CA TYR A 165 -19.69 3.45 11.67
C TYR A 165 -18.69 4.37 12.41
N PHE A 166 -17.63 4.81 11.72
CA PHE A 166 -16.53 5.58 12.33
C PHE A 166 -16.72 7.09 12.26
N GLY A 167 -17.65 7.57 11.43
CA GLY A 167 -17.69 8.96 10.99
C GLY A 167 -16.63 9.23 9.90
N PRO A 168 -16.34 10.51 9.63
CA PRO A 168 -15.32 10.92 8.67
C PRO A 168 -13.94 10.36 9.03
N ILE A 169 -13.16 10.10 7.99
CA ILE A 169 -11.78 9.64 8.10
C ILE A 169 -10.85 10.80 7.77
N CYS A 170 -9.99 11.17 8.72
CA CYS A 170 -9.02 12.23 8.50
C CYS A 170 -7.93 11.79 7.50
N GLY A 171 -7.40 12.72 6.72
CA GLY A 171 -6.38 12.43 5.71
C GLY A 171 -5.10 11.80 6.28
N ASN A 172 -4.74 12.10 7.52
CA ASN A 172 -3.60 11.47 8.21
C ASN A 172 -3.84 9.98 8.55
N GLU A 173 -5.08 9.53 8.63
CA GLU A 173 -5.48 8.13 8.83
C GLU A 173 -5.36 7.34 7.53
N ILE A 174 -5.44 8.00 6.36
CA ILE A 174 -5.30 7.37 5.05
C ILE A 174 -3.83 7.04 4.78
N LYS A 175 -3.58 5.79 4.45
CA LYS A 175 -2.23 5.24 4.25
C LYS A 175 -1.84 5.17 2.78
N GLY A 176 -2.79 5.33 1.87
CA GLY A 176 -2.56 5.46 0.45
C GLY A 176 -3.74 5.06 -0.41
N LYS A 177 -3.63 5.39 -1.69
CA LYS A 177 -4.59 5.07 -2.74
C LYS A 177 -4.26 3.74 -3.40
N VAL A 178 -5.21 2.85 -3.53
CA VAL A 178 -5.04 1.60 -4.27
C VAL A 178 -4.91 1.91 -5.76
N ILE A 179 -3.83 1.45 -6.37
CA ILE A 179 -3.52 1.69 -7.79
C ILE A 179 -3.65 0.43 -8.64
N THR A 180 -3.46 -0.74 -8.06
CA THR A 180 -3.64 -2.00 -8.76
C THR A 180 -3.92 -3.15 -7.81
N LEU A 181 -4.52 -4.18 -8.36
CA LEU A 181 -4.88 -5.41 -7.66
C LEU A 181 -4.18 -6.58 -8.35
N ILE A 182 -3.54 -7.41 -7.55
CA ILE A 182 -3.03 -8.70 -7.99
C ILE A 182 -3.99 -9.74 -7.44
N ARG A 183 -4.84 -10.26 -8.30
CA ARG A 183 -5.85 -11.25 -7.94
C ARG A 183 -5.18 -12.59 -7.70
N ARG A 184 -5.61 -13.25 -6.66
CA ARG A 184 -5.32 -14.66 -6.50
C ARG A 184 -6.11 -15.41 -7.59
N SER A 185 -5.41 -15.96 -8.58
CA SER A 185 -6.06 -16.88 -9.52
C SER A 185 -6.64 -18.04 -8.72
N GLY A 186 -7.96 -18.13 -8.69
CA GLY A 186 -8.61 -19.31 -8.13
C GLY A 186 -8.20 -20.53 -8.98
N ILE A 187 -7.55 -21.48 -8.36
CA ILE A 187 -7.45 -22.85 -8.86
C ILE A 187 -8.72 -23.56 -8.46
#